data_15d0af5cf88dfa478756d678dbf5ceb1
#
_entry.id   15d0af5cf88dfa478756d678dbf5ceb1
#
_cell.length_a   1.000
_cell.length_b   1.000
_cell.length_c   1.000
_cell.angle_alpha   90.00
_cell.angle_beta   90.00
_cell.angle_gamma   90.00
#
_symmetry.space_group_name_H-M   'P 1'
#
loop_
_entity.id
_entity.type
_entity.pdbx_description
1 polymer ?
#
loop_
_entity_poly.entity_id
_entity_poly.type
_entity_poly.pdbx_seq_one_letter_code
_entity_poly.pdbx_strand_id
1 'polypeptide(L)'
;MDYALPLVAITLGAAIVNGALGYGFSSITVPLALLFLTNRVLNPALVPIEVALNAYVLWVNRASLPAVWRRVLPIVIGLAPGVLVGTMLVSRVSPGWLKFGTFIVLLPLILVQAAGYRRPIRSEKSVGLVFGGGVGVLYSVTTISGPPLAVMLSNQGLTKQDFRAALGFIRLAESLFTAVAYYYAGLYTIESAALIPYILPSIVIGVPIGAFLIQRIRPETFRRVCMSFDAWIVGFGLSTLLQSLGIVESNYAFLVLFGVGVLDTWLLYRFFTVQLPGVKRVEELPAPESPAKAGHYA
;
A
#
# COMPACT_ATOMS: atom_id res chain seq x y z
N MET A 1 -5.19 28.34 3.86
CA MET A 1 -5.30 26.89 3.51
C MET A 1 -4.36 26.58 2.34
N ASP A 2 -3.07 26.77 2.57
CA ASP A 2 -2.06 26.66 1.49
C ASP A 2 -1.79 25.23 1.02
N TYR A 3 -2.31 24.22 1.75
CA TYR A 3 -2.13 22.82 1.44
C TYR A 3 -3.27 22.20 0.58
N ALA A 4 -4.34 22.93 0.30
CA ALA A 4 -5.51 22.36 -0.40
C ALA A 4 -5.15 21.94 -1.84
N LEU A 5 -4.48 22.79 -2.59
CA LEU A 5 -4.08 22.49 -3.98
C LEU A 5 -3.05 21.35 -4.06
N PRO A 6 -1.95 21.36 -3.26
CA PRO A 6 -1.05 20.21 -3.18
C PRO A 6 -1.77 18.90 -2.81
N LEU A 7 -2.67 18.94 -1.84
CA LEU A 7 -3.40 17.74 -1.41
C LEU A 7 -4.29 17.18 -2.51
N VAL A 8 -5.04 18.02 -3.23
CA VAL A 8 -5.86 17.62 -4.38
C VAL A 8 -4.99 16.99 -5.48
N ALA A 9 -3.88 17.60 -5.82
CA ALA A 9 -2.98 17.08 -6.86
C ALA A 9 -2.39 15.71 -6.46
N ILE A 10 -1.93 15.57 -5.22
CA ILE A 10 -1.39 14.32 -4.67
C ILE A 10 -2.46 13.22 -4.68
N THR A 11 -3.64 13.53 -4.13
CA THR A 11 -4.72 12.54 -4.02
C THR A 11 -5.30 12.14 -5.37
N LEU A 12 -5.32 13.05 -6.36
CA LEU A 12 -5.71 12.74 -7.72
C LEU A 12 -4.71 11.77 -8.37
N GLY A 13 -3.41 12.06 -8.29
CA GLY A 13 -2.36 11.14 -8.76
C GLY A 13 -2.43 9.78 -8.09
N ALA A 14 -2.57 9.76 -6.77
CA ALA A 14 -2.73 8.53 -5.98
C ALA A 14 -3.99 7.74 -6.35
N ALA A 15 -5.11 8.43 -6.62
CA ALA A 15 -6.35 7.80 -7.06
C ALA A 15 -6.24 7.19 -8.46
N ILE A 16 -5.51 7.83 -9.39
CA ILE A 16 -5.20 7.26 -10.71
C ILE A 16 -4.39 5.96 -10.54
N VAL A 17 -3.36 5.98 -9.69
CA VAL A 17 -2.56 4.78 -9.40
C VAL A 17 -3.40 3.68 -8.78
N ASN A 18 -4.26 4.02 -7.82
CA ASN A 18 -5.17 3.05 -7.20
C ASN A 18 -6.16 2.44 -8.20
N GLY A 19 -6.72 3.25 -9.09
CA GLY A 19 -7.60 2.78 -10.15
C GLY A 19 -6.90 1.83 -11.13
N ALA A 20 -5.62 2.11 -11.44
CA ALA A 20 -4.81 1.29 -12.32
C ALA A 20 -4.41 -0.05 -11.68
N LEU A 21 -3.93 -0.04 -10.44
CA LEU A 21 -3.34 -1.20 -9.77
C LEU A 21 -4.32 -1.94 -8.84
N GLY A 22 -5.40 -1.27 -8.42
CA GLY A 22 -6.33 -1.78 -7.41
C GLY A 22 -5.85 -1.59 -5.96
N TYR A 23 -4.72 -0.90 -5.76
CA TYR A 23 -4.16 -0.48 -4.47
C TYR A 23 -3.15 0.67 -4.70
N GLY A 24 -2.62 1.26 -3.63
CA GLY A 24 -1.56 2.28 -3.73
C GLY A 24 -2.03 3.70 -3.45
N PHE A 25 -3.32 3.93 -3.17
CA PHE A 25 -3.81 5.26 -2.84
C PHE A 25 -3.03 5.88 -1.67
N SER A 26 -3.00 5.20 -0.53
CA SER A 26 -2.27 5.67 0.64
C SER A 26 -0.76 5.57 0.50
N SER A 27 -0.25 4.61 -0.29
CA SER A 27 1.20 4.48 -0.52
C SER A 27 1.82 5.72 -1.14
N ILE A 28 1.08 6.46 -1.97
CA ILE A 28 1.50 7.72 -2.57
C ILE A 28 1.04 8.91 -1.74
N THR A 29 -0.24 8.90 -1.30
CA THR A 29 -0.80 10.04 -0.57
C THR A 29 -0.06 10.30 0.75
N VAL A 30 0.21 9.24 1.52
CA VAL A 30 0.77 9.41 2.87
C VAL A 30 2.19 9.98 2.85
N PRO A 31 3.17 9.42 2.13
CA PRO A 31 4.51 9.99 2.12
C PRO A 31 4.54 11.46 1.69
N LEU A 32 3.79 11.81 0.65
CA LEU A 32 3.74 13.17 0.12
C LEU A 32 3.01 14.13 1.07
N ALA A 33 1.84 13.75 1.56
CA ALA A 33 1.06 14.60 2.45
C ALA A 33 1.71 14.78 3.83
N LEU A 34 2.47 13.80 4.31
CA LEU A 34 3.24 13.92 5.55
C LEU A 34 4.37 14.93 5.46
N LEU A 35 4.75 15.45 4.29
CA LEU A 35 5.69 16.56 4.19
C LEU A 35 5.12 17.84 4.82
N PHE A 36 3.80 18.04 4.78
CA PHE A 36 3.11 19.22 5.31
C PHE A 36 1.98 18.92 6.29
N LEU A 37 1.50 17.68 6.42
CA LEU A 37 0.51 17.24 7.41
C LEU A 37 1.16 16.33 8.46
N THR A 38 0.35 15.95 9.48
CA THR A 38 0.73 14.94 10.48
C THR A 38 -0.12 13.69 10.35
N ASN A 39 0.38 12.54 10.82
CA ASN A 39 -0.40 11.29 10.84
C ASN A 39 -1.72 11.45 11.60
N ARG A 40 -1.75 12.27 12.67
CA ARG A 40 -2.96 12.50 13.48
C ARG A 40 -4.07 13.25 12.75
N VAL A 41 -3.73 14.03 11.74
CA VAL A 41 -4.70 14.77 10.91
C VAL A 41 -5.02 13.99 9.63
N LEU A 42 -4.01 13.45 8.98
CA LEU A 42 -4.14 12.77 7.69
C LEU A 42 -4.85 11.41 7.82
N ASN A 43 -4.39 10.54 8.73
CA ASN A 43 -4.89 9.17 8.81
C ASN A 43 -6.40 9.10 9.13
N PRO A 44 -6.94 9.89 10.10
CA PRO A 44 -8.39 9.89 10.35
C PRO A 44 -9.22 10.42 9.16
N ALA A 45 -8.64 11.24 8.29
CA ALA A 45 -9.31 11.63 7.04
C ALA A 45 -9.32 10.50 6.00
N LEU A 46 -8.22 9.74 5.90
CA LEU A 46 -8.08 8.67 4.90
C LEU A 46 -8.86 7.40 5.27
N VAL A 47 -8.91 7.03 6.55
CA VAL A 47 -9.52 5.76 6.98
C VAL A 47 -10.98 5.60 6.54
N PRO A 48 -11.90 6.56 6.73
CA PRO A 48 -13.29 6.44 6.23
C PRO A 48 -13.37 6.33 4.71
N ILE A 49 -12.50 7.04 4.01
CA ILE A 49 -12.40 6.98 2.55
C ILE A 49 -11.95 5.60 2.09
N GLU A 50 -10.96 5.02 2.77
CA GLU A 50 -10.49 3.67 2.47
C GLU A 50 -11.51 2.59 2.80
N VAL A 51 -12.35 2.77 3.82
CA VAL A 51 -13.49 1.88 4.05
C VAL A 51 -14.39 1.84 2.82
N ALA A 52 -14.75 2.99 2.26
CA ALA A 52 -15.59 3.06 1.07
C ALA A 52 -14.90 2.46 -0.17
N LEU A 53 -13.62 2.78 -0.39
CA LEU A 53 -12.83 2.23 -1.50
C LEU A 53 -12.69 0.71 -1.41
N ASN A 54 -12.35 0.18 -0.24
CA ASN A 54 -12.14 -1.25 -0.04
C ASN A 54 -13.46 -2.02 -0.10
N ALA A 55 -14.57 -1.44 0.37
CA ALA A 55 -15.90 -1.99 0.21
C ALA A 55 -16.29 -2.09 -1.28
N TYR A 56 -16.00 -1.06 -2.07
CA TYR A 56 -16.20 -1.07 -3.51
C TYR A 56 -15.37 -2.16 -4.22
N VAL A 57 -14.06 -2.25 -3.90
CA VAL A 57 -13.17 -3.28 -4.46
C VAL A 57 -13.68 -4.69 -4.12
N LEU A 58 -14.09 -4.92 -2.88
CA LEU A 58 -14.65 -6.20 -2.46
C LEU A 58 -15.98 -6.50 -3.16
N TRP A 59 -16.85 -5.50 -3.29
CA TRP A 59 -18.13 -5.65 -4.01
C TRP A 59 -17.94 -6.09 -5.45
N VAL A 60 -17.01 -5.47 -6.17
CA VAL A 60 -16.70 -5.82 -7.56
C VAL A 60 -16.15 -7.26 -7.68
N ASN A 61 -15.38 -7.71 -6.69
CA ASN A 61 -14.75 -9.05 -6.70
C ASN A 61 -15.47 -10.06 -5.78
N ARG A 62 -16.71 -9.80 -5.34
CA ARG A 62 -17.42 -10.61 -4.35
C ARG A 62 -17.62 -12.08 -4.73
N ALA A 63 -17.70 -12.37 -6.03
CA ALA A 63 -17.87 -13.73 -6.55
C ALA A 63 -16.72 -14.66 -6.16
N SER A 64 -15.49 -14.14 -6.02
CA SER A 64 -14.30 -14.90 -5.60
C SER A 64 -14.14 -14.98 -4.06
N LEU A 65 -14.92 -14.23 -3.27
CA LEU A 65 -14.81 -14.21 -1.83
C LEU A 65 -14.98 -15.59 -1.16
N PRO A 66 -15.97 -16.43 -1.56
CA PRO A 66 -16.16 -17.77 -0.97
C PRO A 66 -14.92 -18.67 -1.09
N ALA A 67 -14.12 -18.49 -2.13
CA ALA A 67 -12.90 -19.29 -2.36
C ALA A 67 -11.73 -18.89 -1.44
N VAL A 68 -11.69 -17.63 -1.00
CA VAL A 68 -10.49 -17.09 -0.33
C VAL A 68 -10.69 -16.70 1.14
N TRP A 69 -11.91 -16.41 1.61
CA TRP A 69 -12.14 -15.81 2.93
C TRP A 69 -11.59 -16.65 4.09
N ARG A 70 -11.76 -18.00 4.04
CA ARG A 70 -11.22 -18.89 5.08
C ARG A 70 -9.71 -18.89 5.15
N ARG A 71 -9.05 -18.69 4.01
CA ARG A 71 -7.60 -18.68 3.89
C ARG A 71 -7.00 -17.40 4.48
N VAL A 72 -7.68 -16.27 4.31
CA VAL A 72 -7.19 -14.98 4.81
C VAL A 72 -7.72 -14.63 6.21
N LEU A 73 -8.65 -15.41 6.75
CA LEU A 73 -9.23 -15.21 8.08
C LEU A 73 -8.18 -15.09 9.20
N PRO A 74 -7.09 -15.89 9.25
CA PRO A 74 -6.06 -15.74 10.26
C PRO A 74 -5.40 -14.35 10.23
N ILE A 75 -5.20 -13.78 9.04
CA ILE A 75 -4.69 -12.42 8.88
C ILE A 75 -5.69 -11.43 9.49
N VAL A 76 -6.98 -11.55 9.12
CA VAL A 76 -8.04 -10.66 9.61
C VAL A 76 -8.16 -10.69 11.14
N ILE A 77 -8.07 -11.88 11.75
CA ILE A 77 -8.07 -12.02 13.22
C ILE A 77 -6.86 -11.32 13.83
N GLY A 78 -5.68 -11.48 13.22
CA GLY A 78 -4.45 -10.82 13.67
C GLY A 78 -4.50 -9.30 13.57
N LEU A 79 -5.28 -8.73 12.62
CA LEU A 79 -5.41 -7.28 12.48
C LEU A 79 -5.92 -6.61 13.77
N ALA A 80 -6.90 -7.21 14.47
CA ALA A 80 -7.56 -6.56 15.60
C ALA A 80 -6.58 -6.12 16.71
N PRO A 81 -5.73 -6.99 17.29
CA PRO A 81 -4.74 -6.57 18.29
C PRO A 81 -3.71 -5.61 17.69
N GLY A 82 -3.30 -5.80 16.43
CA GLY A 82 -2.36 -4.90 15.76
C GLY A 82 -2.92 -3.48 15.63
N VAL A 83 -4.16 -3.34 15.19
CA VAL A 83 -4.86 -2.05 15.07
C VAL A 83 -4.96 -1.34 16.43
N LEU A 84 -5.26 -2.05 17.51
CA LEU A 84 -5.32 -1.45 18.83
C LEU A 84 -3.96 -0.89 19.26
N VAL A 85 -2.88 -1.66 19.07
CA VAL A 85 -1.52 -1.22 19.38
C VAL A 85 -1.14 0.00 18.52
N GLY A 86 -1.37 -0.05 17.22
CA GLY A 86 -1.04 1.05 16.32
C GLY A 86 -1.88 2.31 16.59
N THR A 87 -3.16 2.18 16.95
CA THR A 87 -4.01 3.31 17.36
C THR A 87 -3.47 3.96 18.65
N MET A 88 -3.01 3.16 19.62
CA MET A 88 -2.34 3.69 20.81
C MET A 88 -1.05 4.44 20.47
N LEU A 89 -0.27 3.97 19.49
CA LEU A 89 0.92 4.69 19.03
C LEU A 89 0.53 6.04 18.41
N VAL A 90 -0.48 6.09 17.55
CA VAL A 90 -0.96 7.35 16.94
C VAL A 90 -1.44 8.35 17.99
N SER A 91 -2.11 7.88 19.04
CA SER A 91 -2.65 8.76 20.08
C SER A 91 -1.59 9.27 21.07
N ARG A 92 -0.53 8.49 21.35
CA ARG A 92 0.43 8.79 22.42
C ARG A 92 1.79 9.30 21.92
N VAL A 93 2.28 8.85 20.77
CA VAL A 93 3.59 9.23 20.23
C VAL A 93 3.52 10.62 19.63
N SER A 94 4.55 11.44 19.82
CA SER A 94 4.58 12.78 19.22
C SER A 94 4.60 12.72 17.68
N PRO A 95 4.00 13.70 16.98
CA PRO A 95 3.85 13.66 15.53
C PRO A 95 5.17 13.51 14.76
N GLY A 96 6.26 14.14 15.22
CA GLY A 96 7.58 14.03 14.57
C GLY A 96 8.14 12.62 14.62
N TRP A 97 8.12 11.98 15.80
CA TRP A 97 8.57 10.60 15.98
C TRP A 97 7.67 9.60 15.26
N LEU A 98 6.35 9.88 15.18
CA LEU A 98 5.41 9.04 14.45
C LEU A 98 5.69 9.06 12.95
N LYS A 99 5.94 10.25 12.36
CA LYS A 99 6.38 10.40 10.96
C LYS A 99 7.69 9.67 10.71
N PHE A 100 8.67 9.84 11.60
CA PHE A 100 9.97 9.21 11.50
C PHE A 100 9.85 7.68 11.48
N GLY A 101 9.11 7.11 12.44
CA GLY A 101 8.81 5.68 12.46
C GLY A 101 8.07 5.20 11.20
N THR A 102 7.12 5.99 10.71
CA THR A 102 6.40 5.72 9.46
C THR A 102 7.39 5.59 8.29
N PHE A 103 8.25 6.57 8.09
CA PHE A 103 9.19 6.58 6.96
C PHE A 103 10.28 5.50 7.07
N ILE A 104 10.77 5.22 8.30
CA ILE A 104 11.73 4.11 8.54
C ILE A 104 11.12 2.76 8.15
N VAL A 105 9.84 2.54 8.42
CA VAL A 105 9.17 1.27 8.08
C VAL A 105 8.80 1.21 6.61
N LEU A 106 8.34 2.32 6.03
CA LEU A 106 7.91 2.36 4.63
C LEU A 106 9.05 2.19 3.65
N LEU A 107 10.20 2.82 3.90
CA LEU A 107 11.34 2.79 2.98
C LEU A 107 11.78 1.36 2.63
N PRO A 108 12.11 0.48 3.59
CA PRO A 108 12.49 -0.89 3.27
C PRO A 108 11.35 -1.68 2.63
N LEU A 109 10.09 -1.45 3.00
CA LEU A 109 8.94 -2.12 2.38
C LEU A 109 8.81 -1.76 0.89
N ILE A 110 8.97 -0.49 0.54
CA ILE A 110 8.95 -0.02 -0.84
C ILE A 110 10.12 -0.62 -1.63
N LEU A 111 11.33 -0.60 -1.06
CA LEU A 111 12.53 -1.13 -1.71
C LEU A 111 12.48 -2.66 -1.91
N VAL A 112 12.00 -3.41 -0.92
CA VAL A 112 11.79 -4.87 -1.03
C VAL A 112 10.78 -5.20 -2.12
N GLN A 113 9.68 -4.45 -2.19
CA GLN A 113 8.69 -4.61 -3.23
C GLN A 113 9.25 -4.22 -4.61
N ALA A 114 10.04 -3.15 -4.67
CA ALA A 114 10.72 -2.70 -5.89
C ALA A 114 11.75 -3.73 -6.39
N ALA A 115 12.43 -4.43 -5.49
CA ALA A 115 13.34 -5.52 -5.82
C ALA A 115 12.64 -6.76 -6.39
N GLY A 116 11.32 -6.82 -6.36
CA GLY A 116 10.54 -7.95 -6.89
C GLY A 116 10.69 -9.23 -6.08
N TYR A 117 11.02 -9.11 -4.79
CA TYR A 117 11.25 -10.25 -3.93
C TYR A 117 9.97 -11.06 -3.71
N ARG A 118 9.98 -12.34 -4.10
CA ARG A 118 8.86 -13.27 -3.97
C ARG A 118 9.36 -14.57 -3.35
N ARG A 119 8.99 -14.85 -2.10
CA ARG A 119 9.24 -16.16 -1.45
C ARG A 119 7.93 -16.78 -1.00
N PRO A 120 7.64 -18.05 -1.33
CA PRO A 120 6.46 -18.74 -0.85
C PRO A 120 6.52 -18.95 0.67
N ILE A 121 5.44 -18.64 1.37
CA ILE A 121 5.31 -18.81 2.82
C ILE A 121 4.68 -20.19 3.07
N ARG A 122 5.41 -21.09 3.75
CA ARG A 122 5.00 -22.48 3.94
C ARG A 122 3.95 -22.72 5.05
N SER A 123 3.79 -21.79 6.00
CA SER A 123 2.86 -21.94 7.12
C SER A 123 1.82 -20.83 7.12
N GLU A 124 0.61 -21.09 6.62
CA GLU A 124 -0.40 -20.07 6.37
C GLU A 124 -1.12 -19.57 7.64
N LYS A 125 -1.36 -20.45 8.65
CA LYS A 125 -2.19 -20.07 9.80
C LYS A 125 -1.46 -19.23 10.85
N SER A 126 -0.37 -19.74 11.41
CA SER A 126 0.37 -19.03 12.47
C SER A 126 1.09 -17.79 11.94
N VAL A 127 1.68 -17.90 10.73
CA VAL A 127 2.30 -16.77 10.05
C VAL A 127 1.25 -15.73 9.70
N GLY A 128 0.04 -16.14 9.28
CA GLY A 128 -1.06 -15.23 8.97
C GLY A 128 -1.50 -14.38 10.16
N LEU A 129 -1.58 -14.98 11.36
CA LEU A 129 -1.96 -14.24 12.58
C LEU A 129 -0.91 -13.18 12.97
N VAL A 130 0.36 -13.57 13.03
CA VAL A 130 1.47 -12.65 13.37
C VAL A 130 1.62 -11.57 12.30
N PHE A 131 1.54 -11.96 11.04
CA PHE A 131 1.59 -11.04 9.92
C PHE A 131 0.42 -10.05 9.97
N GLY A 132 -0.81 -10.53 10.25
CA GLY A 132 -1.98 -9.68 10.44
C GLY A 132 -1.79 -8.67 11.56
N GLY A 133 -1.21 -9.08 12.70
CA GLY A 133 -0.85 -8.16 13.78
C GLY A 133 0.11 -7.06 13.32
N GLY A 134 1.18 -7.42 12.64
CA GLY A 134 2.14 -6.47 12.09
C GLY A 134 1.51 -5.50 11.06
N VAL A 135 0.67 -6.03 10.16
CA VAL A 135 -0.07 -5.23 9.18
C VAL A 135 -1.08 -4.32 9.86
N GLY A 136 -1.77 -4.79 10.91
CA GLY A 136 -2.70 -3.96 11.68
C GLY A 136 -2.02 -2.77 12.36
N VAL A 137 -0.83 -2.98 12.97
CA VAL A 137 -0.01 -1.88 13.50
C VAL A 137 0.40 -0.93 12.39
N LEU A 138 0.93 -1.47 11.30
CA LEU A 138 1.40 -0.67 10.16
C LEU A 138 0.26 0.17 9.59
N TYR A 139 -0.88 -0.44 9.31
CA TYR A 139 -2.02 0.26 8.72
C TYR A 139 -2.56 1.36 9.64
N SER A 140 -2.80 1.07 10.91
CA SER A 140 -3.31 2.09 11.84
C SER A 140 -2.33 3.24 12.08
N VAL A 141 -1.02 3.04 11.92
CA VAL A 141 -0.03 4.12 12.01
C VAL A 141 0.11 4.89 10.71
N THR A 142 0.02 4.21 9.55
CA THR A 142 0.42 4.75 8.24
C THR A 142 -0.70 4.79 7.21
N THR A 143 -1.81 4.10 7.44
CA THR A 143 -2.86 3.76 6.45
C THR A 143 -2.33 3.01 5.22
N ILE A 144 -1.13 2.44 5.30
CA ILE A 144 -0.48 1.72 4.19
C ILE A 144 -0.33 0.24 4.55
N SER A 145 -1.01 -0.64 3.82
CA SER A 145 -0.89 -2.09 3.95
C SER A 145 -0.77 -2.82 2.61
N GLY A 146 -1.09 -2.10 1.53
CA GLY A 146 -1.09 -2.67 0.18
C GLY A 146 0.18 -3.42 -0.18
N PRO A 147 1.37 -2.82 -0.08
CA PRO A 147 2.64 -3.45 -0.40
C PRO A 147 2.91 -4.77 0.33
N PRO A 148 2.89 -4.85 1.66
CA PRO A 148 3.15 -6.10 2.37
C PRO A 148 2.08 -7.16 2.10
N LEU A 149 0.81 -6.79 2.00
CA LEU A 149 -0.28 -7.71 1.64
C LEU A 149 -0.12 -8.24 0.22
N ALA A 150 0.25 -7.39 -0.74
CA ALA A 150 0.47 -7.80 -2.11
C ALA A 150 1.62 -8.81 -2.22
N VAL A 151 2.73 -8.60 -1.49
CA VAL A 151 3.84 -9.56 -1.44
C VAL A 151 3.39 -10.88 -0.84
N MET A 152 2.67 -10.88 0.27
CA MET A 152 2.18 -12.10 0.92
C MET A 152 1.21 -12.87 0.03
N LEU A 153 0.20 -12.20 -0.53
CA LEU A 153 -0.84 -12.85 -1.34
C LEU A 153 -0.32 -13.32 -2.71
N SER A 154 0.63 -12.60 -3.34
CA SER A 154 1.22 -12.98 -4.63
C SER A 154 1.91 -14.34 -4.59
N ASN A 155 2.37 -14.74 -3.42
CA ASN A 155 3.10 -16.00 -3.24
C ASN A 155 2.19 -17.20 -2.97
N GLN A 156 0.87 -17.01 -2.95
CA GLN A 156 -0.10 -18.06 -2.59
C GLN A 156 -0.74 -18.74 -3.80
N GLY A 157 -0.30 -18.43 -5.04
CA GLY A 157 -0.83 -19.04 -6.26
C GLY A 157 -2.30 -18.68 -6.54
N LEU A 158 -2.78 -17.55 -6.05
CA LEU A 158 -4.15 -17.07 -6.26
C LEU A 158 -4.34 -16.60 -7.71
N THR A 159 -5.52 -16.85 -8.27
CA THR A 159 -5.92 -16.22 -9.52
C THR A 159 -5.99 -14.69 -9.35
N LYS A 160 -5.98 -13.93 -10.44
CA LYS A 160 -6.06 -12.47 -10.39
C LYS A 160 -7.32 -11.97 -9.67
N GLN A 161 -8.45 -12.67 -9.84
CA GLN A 161 -9.71 -12.33 -9.20
C GLN A 161 -9.69 -12.69 -7.71
N ASP A 162 -9.20 -13.88 -7.36
CA ASP A 162 -9.07 -14.32 -5.97
C ASP A 162 -8.11 -13.43 -5.18
N PHE A 163 -6.99 -13.03 -5.79
CA PHE A 163 -6.06 -12.07 -5.20
C PHE A 163 -6.75 -10.73 -4.87
N ARG A 164 -7.55 -10.18 -5.80
CA ARG A 164 -8.27 -8.93 -5.58
C ARG A 164 -9.35 -9.06 -4.50
N ALA A 165 -10.07 -10.19 -4.48
CA ALA A 165 -11.07 -10.47 -3.44
C ALA A 165 -10.42 -10.62 -2.06
N ALA A 166 -9.31 -11.37 -1.96
CA ALA A 166 -8.55 -11.54 -0.73
C ALA A 166 -8.01 -10.20 -0.21
N LEU A 167 -7.38 -9.42 -1.08
CA LEU A 167 -6.84 -8.11 -0.75
C LEU A 167 -7.96 -7.15 -0.30
N GLY A 168 -9.07 -7.09 -1.04
CA GLY A 168 -10.22 -6.24 -0.71
C GLY A 168 -10.85 -6.62 0.63
N PHE A 169 -10.95 -7.91 0.96
CA PHE A 169 -11.51 -8.36 2.22
C PHE A 169 -10.62 -8.02 3.41
N ILE A 170 -9.30 -8.26 3.32
CA ILE A 170 -8.35 -7.89 4.38
C ILE A 170 -8.35 -6.38 4.58
N ARG A 171 -8.25 -5.60 3.50
CA ARG A 171 -8.20 -4.14 3.57
C ARG A 171 -9.49 -3.51 4.07
N LEU A 172 -10.65 -4.08 3.75
CA LEU A 172 -11.91 -3.64 4.33
C LEU A 172 -11.95 -3.90 5.83
N ALA A 173 -11.51 -5.09 6.28
CA ALA A 173 -11.48 -5.42 7.70
C ALA A 173 -10.51 -4.50 8.47
N GLU A 174 -9.30 -4.26 7.95
CA GLU A 174 -8.33 -3.37 8.60
C GLU A 174 -8.83 -1.92 8.69
N SER A 175 -9.43 -1.40 7.62
CA SER A 175 -9.97 -0.03 7.62
C SER A 175 -11.17 0.11 8.54
N LEU A 176 -12.06 -0.88 8.62
CA LEU A 176 -13.18 -0.90 9.58
C LEU A 176 -12.69 -0.98 11.03
N PHE A 177 -11.76 -1.89 11.34
CA PHE A 177 -11.20 -2.00 12.69
C PHE A 177 -10.50 -0.70 13.11
N THR A 178 -9.75 -0.09 12.19
CA THR A 178 -9.06 1.19 12.45
C THR A 178 -10.06 2.33 12.59
N ALA A 179 -11.11 2.39 11.78
CA ALA A 179 -12.15 3.41 11.90
C ALA A 179 -12.81 3.36 13.28
N VAL A 180 -13.16 2.16 13.75
CA VAL A 180 -13.75 1.96 15.09
C VAL A 180 -12.75 2.32 16.19
N ALA A 181 -11.49 1.86 16.08
CA ALA A 181 -10.45 2.16 17.07
C ALA A 181 -10.16 3.67 17.16
N TYR A 182 -10.10 4.36 16.02
CA TYR A 182 -9.92 5.80 15.97
C TYR A 182 -11.09 6.58 16.58
N TYR A 183 -12.32 6.09 16.37
CA TYR A 183 -13.51 6.68 17.00
C TYR A 183 -13.41 6.64 18.53
N TYR A 184 -13.11 5.46 19.10
CA TYR A 184 -12.96 5.32 20.54
C TYR A 184 -11.72 6.03 21.12
N ALA A 185 -10.67 6.20 20.31
CA ALA A 185 -9.49 6.96 20.69
C ALA A 185 -9.65 8.49 20.55
N GLY A 186 -10.80 8.99 20.06
CA GLY A 186 -11.05 10.42 19.86
C GLY A 186 -10.15 11.07 18.81
N LEU A 187 -9.70 10.31 17.81
CA LEU A 187 -8.77 10.80 16.79
C LEU A 187 -9.46 11.55 15.64
N TYR A 188 -10.79 11.45 15.51
CA TYR A 188 -11.53 12.22 14.51
C TYR A 188 -11.70 13.67 14.95
N THR A 189 -10.94 14.55 14.32
CA THR A 189 -10.96 15.99 14.58
C THR A 189 -11.62 16.77 13.45
N ILE A 190 -12.02 18.02 13.71
CA ILE A 190 -12.54 18.91 12.68
C ILE A 190 -11.49 19.12 11.57
N GLU A 191 -10.21 19.20 11.94
CA GLU A 191 -9.11 19.34 10.99
C GLU A 191 -9.02 18.17 10.03
N SER A 192 -9.13 16.93 10.54
CA SER A 192 -9.14 15.74 9.69
C SER A 192 -10.39 15.67 8.81
N ALA A 193 -11.56 16.00 9.35
CA ALA A 193 -12.80 16.03 8.57
C ALA A 193 -12.75 17.06 7.43
N ALA A 194 -12.10 18.22 7.66
CA ALA A 194 -11.93 19.26 6.66
C ALA A 194 -11.09 18.85 5.44
N LEU A 195 -10.30 17.76 5.53
CA LEU A 195 -9.54 17.23 4.39
C LEU A 195 -10.42 16.40 3.43
N ILE A 196 -11.48 15.78 3.91
CA ILE A 196 -12.33 14.85 3.13
C ILE A 196 -12.89 15.49 1.86
N PRO A 197 -13.44 16.74 1.88
CA PRO A 197 -13.94 17.39 0.68
C PRO A 197 -12.90 17.60 -0.43
N TYR A 198 -11.61 17.71 -0.08
CA TYR A 198 -10.52 17.84 -1.05
C TYR A 198 -10.09 16.49 -1.62
N ILE A 199 -10.17 15.43 -0.81
CA ILE A 199 -9.72 14.09 -1.19
C ILE A 199 -10.78 13.35 -2.03
N LEU A 200 -12.04 13.45 -1.65
CA LEU A 200 -13.12 12.65 -2.24
C LEU A 200 -13.34 12.90 -3.74
N PRO A 201 -13.37 14.15 -4.25
CA PRO A 201 -13.48 14.41 -5.69
C PRO A 201 -12.32 13.81 -6.49
N SER A 202 -11.10 13.87 -5.93
CA SER A 202 -9.90 13.29 -6.54
C SER A 202 -10.05 11.79 -6.78
N ILE A 203 -10.70 11.07 -5.85
CA ILE A 203 -10.93 9.62 -5.96
C ILE A 203 -12.00 9.32 -7.02
N VAL A 204 -13.12 10.05 -6.99
CA VAL A 204 -14.21 9.85 -7.94
C VAL A 204 -13.74 10.04 -9.38
N ILE A 205 -12.84 10.99 -9.62
CA ILE A 205 -12.27 11.28 -10.94
C ILE A 205 -11.08 10.36 -11.25
N GLY A 206 -10.15 10.21 -10.30
CA GLY A 206 -8.87 9.54 -10.53
C GLY A 206 -8.99 8.02 -10.71
N VAL A 207 -9.86 7.36 -9.95
CA VAL A 207 -10.01 5.89 -10.03
C VAL A 207 -10.51 5.44 -11.41
N PRO A 208 -11.53 6.03 -12.02
CA PRO A 208 -11.94 5.68 -13.40
C PRO A 208 -10.84 5.97 -14.43
N ILE A 209 -10.14 7.11 -14.31
CA ILE A 209 -9.01 7.45 -15.20
C ILE A 209 -7.91 6.38 -15.10
N GLY A 210 -7.55 5.96 -13.89
CA GLY A 210 -6.55 4.92 -13.67
C GLY A 210 -6.95 3.57 -14.25
N ALA A 211 -8.21 3.17 -14.05
CA ALA A 211 -8.75 1.94 -14.62
C ALA A 211 -8.75 1.94 -16.16
N PHE A 212 -8.94 3.09 -16.78
CA PHE A 212 -8.82 3.24 -18.24
C PHE A 212 -7.35 3.21 -18.69
N LEU A 213 -6.46 3.91 -17.99
CA LEU A 213 -5.06 4.04 -18.35
C LEU A 213 -4.32 2.70 -18.32
N ILE A 214 -4.61 1.82 -17.35
CA ILE A 214 -3.92 0.53 -17.19
C ILE A 214 -4.20 -0.45 -18.34
N GLN A 215 -5.25 -0.22 -19.12
CA GLN A 215 -5.52 -1.01 -20.31
C GLN A 215 -4.51 -0.74 -21.45
N ARG A 216 -3.80 0.39 -21.38
CA ARG A 216 -2.84 0.86 -22.40
C ARG A 216 -1.38 0.78 -21.95
N ILE A 217 -1.12 0.60 -20.65
CA ILE A 217 0.22 0.60 -20.05
C ILE A 217 0.46 -0.76 -19.39
N ARG A 218 1.69 -1.26 -19.43
CA ARG A 218 2.07 -2.49 -18.71
C ARG A 218 1.99 -2.27 -17.19
N PRO A 219 1.18 -3.05 -16.46
CA PRO A 219 0.97 -2.87 -15.03
C PRO A 219 2.27 -2.92 -14.22
N GLU A 220 3.19 -3.82 -14.62
CA GLU A 220 4.47 -4.01 -13.91
C GLU A 220 5.39 -2.79 -14.05
N THR A 221 5.49 -2.22 -15.27
CA THR A 221 6.28 -0.99 -15.50
C THR A 221 5.68 0.19 -14.76
N PHE A 222 4.36 0.36 -14.84
CA PHE A 222 3.67 1.44 -14.14
C PHE A 222 3.87 1.36 -12.63
N ARG A 223 3.67 0.15 -12.06
CA ARG A 223 3.92 -0.10 -10.65
C ARG A 223 5.35 0.22 -10.23
N ARG A 224 6.34 -0.19 -11.05
CA ARG A 224 7.76 0.05 -10.73
C ARG A 224 8.12 1.53 -10.72
N VAL A 225 7.60 2.31 -11.67
CA VAL A 225 7.80 3.77 -11.69
C VAL A 225 7.19 4.43 -10.46
N CYS A 226 5.96 4.06 -10.07
CA CYS A 226 5.33 4.58 -8.85
C CYS A 226 6.16 4.26 -7.60
N MET A 227 6.70 3.04 -7.48
CA MET A 227 7.55 2.66 -6.34
C MET A 227 8.86 3.44 -6.28
N SER A 228 9.48 3.75 -7.41
CA SER A 228 10.67 4.60 -7.44
C SER A 228 10.35 6.00 -6.93
N PHE A 229 9.24 6.57 -7.39
CA PHE A 229 8.78 7.87 -6.92
C PHE A 229 8.53 7.86 -5.41
N ASP A 230 7.83 6.84 -4.89
CA ASP A 230 7.59 6.70 -3.45
C ASP A 230 8.88 6.56 -2.66
N ALA A 231 9.86 5.77 -3.14
CA ALA A 231 11.15 5.60 -2.47
C ALA A 231 11.91 6.93 -2.36
N TRP A 232 11.91 7.75 -3.40
CA TRP A 232 12.58 9.04 -3.40
C TRP A 232 11.90 10.03 -2.44
N ILE A 233 10.56 10.07 -2.44
CA ILE A 233 9.80 10.93 -1.53
C ILE A 233 10.01 10.52 -0.06
N VAL A 234 9.97 9.22 0.24
CA VAL A 234 10.22 8.72 1.60
C VAL A 234 11.68 8.98 2.01
N GLY A 235 12.64 8.80 1.10
CA GLY A 235 14.04 9.14 1.32
C GLY A 235 14.24 10.63 1.64
N PHE A 236 13.59 11.52 0.88
CA PHE A 236 13.59 12.96 1.14
C PHE A 236 12.94 13.31 2.48
N GLY A 237 11.73 12.77 2.74
CA GLY A 237 11.02 13.00 3.99
C GLY A 237 11.79 12.51 5.22
N LEU A 238 12.47 11.35 5.10
CA LEU A 238 13.31 10.84 6.18
C LEU A 238 14.53 11.73 6.41
N SER A 239 15.18 12.21 5.34
CA SER A 239 16.31 13.13 5.44
C SER A 239 15.95 14.45 6.15
N THR A 240 14.82 15.04 5.78
CA THR A 240 14.32 16.28 6.42
C THR A 240 13.92 16.07 7.88
N LEU A 241 13.37 14.90 8.22
CA LEU A 241 13.01 14.56 9.59
C LEU A 241 14.23 14.31 10.49
N LEU A 242 15.30 13.70 9.96
CA LEU A 242 16.57 13.54 10.69
C LEU A 242 17.13 14.89 11.15
N GLN A 243 17.01 15.92 10.31
CA GLN A 243 17.41 17.29 10.67
C GLN A 243 16.42 17.93 11.66
N SER A 244 15.12 17.84 11.40
CA SER A 244 14.11 18.51 12.23
C SER A 244 13.99 17.93 13.65
N LEU A 245 14.36 16.65 13.82
CA LEU A 245 14.41 15.98 15.13
C LEU A 245 15.78 16.15 15.83
N GLY A 246 16.73 16.85 15.21
CA GLY A 246 18.05 17.04 15.78
C GLY A 246 18.90 15.76 15.87
N ILE A 247 18.54 14.70 15.13
CA ILE A 247 19.31 13.44 15.12
C ILE A 247 20.59 13.62 14.32
N VAL A 248 20.53 14.39 13.23
CA VAL A 248 21.67 14.77 12.39
C VAL A 248 21.57 16.27 12.10
N GLU A 249 22.46 17.06 12.69
CA GLU A 249 22.41 18.53 12.58
C GLU A 249 22.95 19.10 11.26
N SER A 250 23.52 18.25 10.41
CA SER A 250 24.18 18.66 9.17
C SER A 250 23.47 18.12 7.92
N ASN A 251 23.89 18.63 6.76
CA ASN A 251 23.44 18.15 5.46
C ASN A 251 23.75 16.65 5.21
N TYR A 252 24.51 16.00 6.08
CA TYR A 252 24.71 14.53 6.03
C TYR A 252 23.40 13.74 6.17
N ALA A 253 22.34 14.32 6.71
CA ALA A 253 21.00 13.70 6.69
C ALA A 253 20.55 13.31 5.28
N PHE A 254 20.95 14.09 4.24
CA PHE A 254 20.60 13.81 2.84
C PHE A 254 21.40 12.65 2.22
N LEU A 255 22.39 12.07 2.93
CA LEU A 255 23.00 10.79 2.52
C LEU A 255 21.97 9.65 2.46
N VAL A 256 20.89 9.73 3.24
CA VAL A 256 19.78 8.77 3.15
C VAL A 256 19.10 8.88 1.78
N LEU A 257 18.72 10.08 1.35
CA LEU A 257 18.14 10.31 0.02
C LEU A 257 19.10 9.86 -1.08
N PHE A 258 20.39 10.20 -0.98
CA PHE A 258 21.40 9.78 -1.95
C PHE A 258 21.51 8.25 -2.03
N GLY A 259 21.61 7.57 -0.89
CA GLY A 259 21.67 6.11 -0.82
C GLY A 259 20.44 5.43 -1.41
N VAL A 260 19.25 5.97 -1.10
CA VAL A 260 17.98 5.51 -1.70
C VAL A 260 17.97 5.71 -3.21
N GLY A 261 18.43 6.88 -3.71
CA GLY A 261 18.51 7.18 -5.13
C GLY A 261 19.44 6.22 -5.88
N VAL A 262 20.61 5.95 -5.33
CA VAL A 262 21.57 4.98 -5.91
C VAL A 262 20.98 3.57 -5.93
N LEU A 263 20.42 3.11 -4.82
CA LEU A 263 19.83 1.78 -4.72
C LEU A 263 18.62 1.63 -5.66
N ASP A 264 17.74 2.62 -5.70
CA ASP A 264 16.55 2.57 -6.57
C ASP A 264 16.93 2.63 -8.04
N THR A 265 17.91 3.45 -8.43
CA THR A 265 18.45 3.51 -9.80
C THR A 265 19.02 2.15 -10.22
N TRP A 266 19.76 1.48 -9.34
CA TRP A 266 20.25 0.12 -9.58
C TRP A 266 19.12 -0.88 -9.74
N LEU A 267 18.08 -0.81 -8.88
CA LEU A 267 16.90 -1.66 -8.97
C LEU A 267 16.09 -1.40 -10.25
N LEU A 268 15.98 -0.14 -10.69
CA LEU A 268 15.36 0.22 -11.97
C LEU A 268 16.13 -0.37 -13.15
N TYR A 269 17.46 -0.20 -13.17
CA TYR A 269 18.31 -0.79 -14.19
C TYR A 269 18.11 -2.30 -14.26
N ARG A 270 18.16 -2.99 -13.13
CA ARG A 270 17.93 -4.44 -13.04
C ARG A 270 16.52 -4.85 -13.52
N PHE A 271 15.51 -4.05 -13.21
CA PHE A 271 14.14 -4.31 -13.64
C PHE A 271 14.04 -4.28 -15.16
N PHE A 272 14.56 -3.24 -15.81
CA PHE A 272 14.46 -3.08 -17.26
C PHE A 272 15.37 -4.07 -18.04
N THR A 273 16.51 -4.44 -17.49
CA THR A 273 17.48 -5.30 -18.18
C THR A 273 17.26 -6.79 -17.94
N VAL A 274 16.83 -7.19 -16.73
CA VAL A 274 16.75 -8.60 -16.33
C VAL A 274 15.32 -9.08 -16.13
N GLN A 275 14.51 -8.35 -15.37
CA GLN A 275 13.18 -8.81 -14.97
C GLN A 275 12.14 -8.64 -16.10
N LEU A 276 12.11 -7.50 -16.76
CA LEU A 276 11.14 -7.24 -17.83
C LEU A 276 11.30 -8.17 -19.05
N PRO A 277 12.51 -8.46 -19.54
CA PRO A 277 12.71 -9.46 -20.59
C PRO A 277 12.27 -10.87 -20.18
N GLY A 278 12.46 -11.25 -18.91
CA GLY A 278 11.99 -12.54 -18.37
C GLY A 278 10.47 -12.67 -18.36
N VAL A 279 9.75 -11.61 -17.99
CA VAL A 279 8.27 -11.57 -18.04
C VAL A 279 7.76 -11.68 -19.47
N LYS A 280 8.38 -10.99 -20.42
CA LYS A 280 8.03 -11.11 -21.85
C LYS A 280 8.15 -12.55 -22.36
N ARG A 281 9.21 -13.25 -21.95
CA ARG A 281 9.47 -14.62 -22.38
C ARG A 281 8.44 -15.62 -21.83
N VAL A 282 7.89 -15.37 -20.64
CA VAL A 282 6.84 -16.20 -20.04
C VAL A 282 5.47 -15.94 -20.69
N GLU A 283 5.18 -14.69 -21.06
CA GLU A 283 3.95 -14.34 -21.79
C GLU A 283 3.90 -14.87 -23.22
N GLU A 284 5.08 -15.11 -23.83
CA GLU A 284 5.23 -15.67 -25.18
C GLU A 284 5.14 -17.21 -25.20
N LEU A 285 5.15 -17.89 -24.06
CA LEU A 285 4.95 -19.33 -24.00
C LEU A 285 3.48 -19.68 -24.30
N PRO A 286 3.22 -20.66 -25.19
CA PRO A 286 1.86 -21.10 -25.45
C PRO A 286 1.22 -21.58 -24.15
N ALA A 287 -0.06 -21.26 -23.97
CA ALA A 287 -0.83 -21.72 -22.81
C ALA A 287 -0.70 -23.26 -22.69
N PRO A 288 -0.49 -23.80 -21.48
CA PRO A 288 -0.44 -25.26 -21.30
C PRO A 288 -1.73 -25.86 -21.85
N GLU A 289 -1.60 -26.84 -22.72
CA GLU A 289 -2.77 -27.53 -23.31
C GLU A 289 -3.68 -28.03 -22.19
N SER A 290 -4.96 -27.71 -22.31
CA SER A 290 -5.95 -28.13 -21.30
C SER A 290 -5.98 -29.68 -21.25
N PRO A 291 -6.06 -30.28 -20.05
CA PRO A 291 -6.06 -31.76 -19.89
C PRO A 291 -7.23 -32.50 -20.54
N ALA A 292 -8.13 -31.78 -21.23
CA ALA A 292 -9.30 -32.36 -21.91
C ALA A 292 -8.97 -33.16 -23.19
N LYS A 293 -7.72 -33.15 -23.70
CA LYS A 293 -7.34 -33.92 -24.89
C LYS A 293 -6.58 -35.23 -24.63
N ALA A 294 -6.35 -35.60 -23.38
CA ALA A 294 -5.67 -36.86 -23.03
C ALA A 294 -6.59 -38.08 -22.90
N GLY A 295 -7.84 -38.00 -23.29
CA GLY A 295 -8.88 -39.02 -23.04
C GLY A 295 -9.37 -39.81 -24.28
N HIS A 296 -8.65 -39.85 -25.40
CA HIS A 296 -9.10 -40.61 -26.58
C HIS A 296 -8.01 -41.48 -27.22
N TYR A 297 -7.27 -42.23 -26.40
CA TYR A 297 -6.55 -43.43 -26.87
C TYR A 297 -6.46 -44.42 -25.69
N ALA A 298 -7.50 -45.22 -25.52
CA ALA A 298 -7.48 -46.53 -24.89
C ALA A 298 -8.67 -47.34 -25.41
#